data_3cbe6088aaf00b8e918774d6d6debc3c
#
_entry.id   3cbe6088aaf00b8e918774d6d6debc3c
#
_cell.length_a   1.000
_cell.length_b   1.000
_cell.length_c   1.000
_cell.angle_alpha   90.00
_cell.angle_beta   90.00
_cell.angle_gamma   90.00
#
_symmetry.space_group_name_H-M   'P 1'
#
loop_
_entity.id
_entity.type
_entity.pdbx_description
1 polymer ?
#
loop_
_entity_poly.entity_id
_entity_poly.type
_entity_poly.pdbx_seq_one_letter_code
_entity_poly.pdbx_strand_id
1 'polypeptide(L)'
;MIQYKKFNRALCLLDPYGLHLDWEVMLQAGQSRAVDMFLNFPVMDMNRNAIWKDPDKVPKGGVDRMTKFWGDESWKQVAYAESRQANFFEPEMVKQDNQQIVTAFRERLKKVAGFDHVAEPLPMKNSTKAVVYYLFLASQKSVAEKIIDDIFSKYR
;
A
#
# COMPACT_ATOMS: atom_id res chain seq x y z
N MET A 1 -10.68 22.93 -2.25
CA MET A 1 -10.92 21.63 -1.62
C MET A 1 -12.21 21.03 -2.18
N ILE A 2 -12.19 19.77 -2.61
CA ILE A 2 -13.38 19.06 -3.11
C ILE A 2 -14.21 18.64 -1.91
N GLN A 3 -15.46 19.11 -1.84
CA GLN A 3 -16.37 18.81 -0.72
C GLN A 3 -17.57 18.00 -1.21
N TYR A 4 -17.95 16.98 -0.46
CA TYR A 4 -19.08 16.09 -0.75
C TYR A 4 -20.40 16.82 -1.01
N LYS A 5 -20.69 17.89 -0.23
CA LYS A 5 -21.95 18.65 -0.28
C LYS A 5 -22.21 19.37 -1.60
N LYS A 6 -21.21 19.50 -2.49
CA LYS A 6 -21.34 20.20 -3.78
C LYS A 6 -21.48 19.24 -4.97
N PHE A 7 -21.74 17.96 -4.75
CA PHE A 7 -21.77 16.92 -5.80
C PHE A 7 -20.48 16.80 -6.64
N ASN A 8 -19.41 17.46 -6.21
CA ASN A 8 -18.11 17.35 -6.85
C ASN A 8 -17.51 15.97 -6.55
N ARG A 9 -17.06 15.29 -7.58
CA ARG A 9 -16.33 14.04 -7.49
C ARG A 9 -15.03 14.16 -8.26
N ALA A 10 -14.00 13.46 -7.81
CA ALA A 10 -12.75 13.40 -8.52
C ALA A 10 -12.20 11.98 -8.50
N LEU A 11 -11.50 11.62 -9.55
CA LEU A 11 -10.60 10.47 -9.60
C LEU A 11 -9.17 11.02 -9.47
N CYS A 12 -8.46 10.57 -8.44
CA CYS A 12 -7.08 10.91 -8.21
C CYS A 12 -6.18 9.73 -8.67
N LEU A 13 -5.33 9.98 -9.63
CA LEU A 13 -4.33 9.01 -10.09
C LEU A 13 -3.00 9.32 -9.41
N LEU A 14 -2.48 8.39 -8.61
CA LEU A 14 -1.23 8.49 -7.87
C LEU A 14 -0.23 7.50 -8.44
N ASP A 15 0.77 8.01 -9.13
CA ASP A 15 1.91 7.25 -9.66
C ASP A 15 3.22 7.82 -9.08
N PRO A 16 3.52 7.52 -7.80
CA PRO A 16 4.68 8.08 -7.14
C PRO A 16 5.98 7.50 -7.71
N TYR A 17 7.02 8.32 -7.78
CA TYR A 17 8.37 7.84 -8.00
C TYR A 17 8.87 7.09 -6.75
N GLY A 18 8.75 5.77 -6.76
CA GLY A 18 9.05 4.93 -5.59
C GLY A 18 8.21 5.32 -4.36
N LEU A 19 8.84 5.36 -3.19
CA LEU A 19 8.18 5.71 -1.91
C LEU A 19 8.06 7.23 -1.67
N HIS A 20 8.04 8.05 -2.73
CA HIS A 20 7.94 9.52 -2.62
C HIS A 20 6.49 10.02 -2.68
N LEU A 21 5.64 9.48 -1.83
CA LEU A 21 4.26 9.92 -1.63
C LEU A 21 3.97 9.93 -0.13
N ASP A 22 3.41 11.03 0.36
CA ASP A 22 3.04 11.16 1.76
C ASP A 22 1.68 10.50 2.02
N TRP A 23 1.57 9.74 3.11
CA TRP A 23 0.32 9.13 3.57
C TRP A 23 -0.82 10.13 3.67
N GLU A 24 -0.51 11.36 4.07
CA GLU A 24 -1.48 12.44 4.24
C GLU A 24 -2.32 12.68 2.97
N VAL A 25 -1.75 12.50 1.78
CA VAL A 25 -2.48 12.64 0.51
C VAL A 25 -3.60 11.60 0.41
N MET A 26 -3.30 10.35 0.78
CA MET A 26 -4.26 9.25 0.76
C MET A 26 -5.32 9.40 1.87
N LEU A 27 -4.89 9.87 3.04
CA LEU A 27 -5.76 10.16 4.17
C LEU A 27 -6.78 11.26 3.81
N GLN A 28 -6.33 12.36 3.26
CA GLN A 28 -7.20 13.46 2.83
C GLN A 28 -8.16 13.04 1.72
N ALA A 29 -7.70 12.21 0.77
CA ALA A 29 -8.55 11.68 -0.29
C ALA A 29 -9.71 10.85 0.30
N GLY A 30 -9.42 9.93 1.20
CA GLY A 30 -10.43 9.09 1.86
C GLY A 30 -11.39 9.91 2.74
N GLN A 31 -10.86 10.79 3.59
CA GLN A 31 -11.65 11.65 4.48
C GLN A 31 -12.55 12.65 3.73
N SER A 32 -12.15 13.07 2.55
CA SER A 32 -12.98 13.96 1.70
C SER A 32 -14.32 13.34 1.31
N ARG A 33 -14.40 11.99 1.27
CA ARG A 33 -15.51 11.19 0.78
C ARG A 33 -16.00 11.56 -0.63
N ALA A 34 -15.18 12.31 -1.37
CA ALA A 34 -15.49 12.84 -2.70
C ALA A 34 -14.45 12.44 -3.76
N VAL A 35 -13.42 11.71 -3.36
CA VAL A 35 -12.33 11.30 -4.23
C VAL A 35 -12.26 9.78 -4.29
N ASP A 36 -12.29 9.26 -5.51
CA ASP A 36 -11.85 7.90 -5.80
C ASP A 36 -10.34 7.96 -6.09
N MET A 37 -9.59 6.99 -5.58
CA MET A 37 -8.13 7.00 -5.68
C MET A 37 -7.66 5.75 -6.43
N PHE A 38 -6.84 5.96 -7.45
CA PHE A 38 -6.09 4.92 -8.13
C PHE A 38 -4.61 5.09 -7.78
N LEU A 39 -4.01 4.09 -7.14
CA LEU A 39 -2.64 4.17 -6.63
C LEU A 39 -1.78 3.07 -7.23
N ASN A 40 -0.63 3.47 -7.75
CA ASN A 40 0.48 2.59 -8.05
C ASN A 40 1.34 2.39 -6.79
N PHE A 41 1.19 1.23 -6.13
CA PHE A 41 1.94 0.88 -4.91
C PHE A 41 3.32 0.28 -5.27
N PRO A 42 4.43 0.96 -5.00
CA PRO A 42 5.75 0.65 -5.56
C PRO A 42 6.48 -0.46 -4.78
N VAL A 43 6.00 -1.69 -4.83
CA VAL A 43 6.53 -2.81 -4.02
C VAL A 43 8.00 -3.14 -4.33
N MET A 44 8.44 -2.96 -5.57
CA MET A 44 9.85 -3.19 -5.92
C MET A 44 10.78 -2.15 -5.28
N ASP A 45 10.38 -0.89 -5.27
CA ASP A 45 11.14 0.18 -4.61
C ASP A 45 11.17 -0.01 -3.10
N MET A 46 10.03 -0.39 -2.51
CA MET A 46 9.91 -0.74 -1.10
C MET A 46 10.92 -1.84 -0.70
N ASN A 47 10.97 -2.93 -1.46
CA ASN A 47 11.90 -4.04 -1.20
C ASN A 47 13.36 -3.65 -1.38
N ARG A 48 13.65 -2.77 -2.34
CA ARG A 48 15.01 -2.32 -2.63
C ARG A 48 15.56 -1.36 -1.58
N ASN A 49 14.71 -0.48 -1.03
CA ASN A 49 15.16 0.67 -0.26
C ASN A 49 14.71 0.69 1.20
N ALA A 50 13.69 -0.10 1.60
CA ALA A 50 13.11 0.01 2.92
C ALA A 50 12.90 -1.33 3.65
N ILE A 51 12.68 -2.44 2.95
CA ILE A 51 12.38 -3.72 3.58
C ILE A 51 13.41 -4.77 3.14
N TRP A 52 14.55 -4.78 3.81
CA TRP A 52 15.61 -5.74 3.58
C TRP A 52 15.44 -7.00 4.44
N LYS A 53 16.19 -8.05 4.13
CA LYS A 53 16.24 -9.26 4.95
C LYS A 53 16.71 -8.96 6.38
N ASP A 54 17.69 -8.07 6.50
CA ASP A 54 18.24 -7.59 7.76
C ASP A 54 17.74 -6.13 7.98
N PRO A 55 16.78 -5.92 8.90
CA PRO A 55 16.18 -4.60 9.10
C PRO A 55 17.18 -3.57 9.64
N ASP A 56 18.19 -3.99 10.41
CA ASP A 56 19.15 -3.07 11.03
C ASP A 56 20.12 -2.47 10.01
N LYS A 57 20.27 -3.09 8.84
CA LYS A 57 21.09 -2.59 7.74
C LYS A 57 20.38 -1.65 6.79
N VAL A 58 19.08 -1.42 6.97
CA VAL A 58 18.33 -0.49 6.12
C VAL A 58 18.79 0.94 6.38
N PRO A 59 19.20 1.69 5.33
CA PRO A 59 19.56 3.09 5.50
C PRO A 59 18.39 3.90 6.09
N LYS A 60 18.70 4.81 7.02
CA LYS A 60 17.70 5.67 7.69
C LYS A 60 16.75 6.34 6.68
N GLY A 61 17.27 6.87 5.57
CA GLY A 61 16.45 7.50 4.53
C GLY A 61 15.45 6.55 3.86
N GLY A 62 15.72 5.25 3.84
CA GLY A 62 14.75 4.22 3.39
C GLY A 62 13.63 4.03 4.40
N VAL A 63 13.99 3.90 5.68
CA VAL A 63 13.04 3.79 6.80
C VAL A 63 12.14 5.03 6.86
N ASP A 64 12.72 6.23 6.79
CA ASP A 64 11.98 7.49 6.85
C ASP A 64 10.97 7.61 5.69
N ARG A 65 11.36 7.27 4.45
CA ARG A 65 10.47 7.28 3.29
C ARG A 65 9.33 6.28 3.42
N MET A 66 9.63 5.06 3.87
CA MET A 66 8.60 4.05 4.09
C MET A 66 7.62 4.46 5.18
N THR A 67 8.11 5.01 6.28
CA THR A 67 7.29 5.54 7.37
C THR A 67 6.39 6.68 6.88
N LYS A 68 6.91 7.58 6.05
CA LYS A 68 6.15 8.69 5.48
C LYS A 68 5.07 8.21 4.49
N PHE A 69 5.42 7.22 3.66
CA PHE A 69 4.49 6.59 2.72
C PHE A 69 3.38 5.81 3.44
N TRP A 70 3.73 5.09 4.51
CA TRP A 70 2.79 4.29 5.29
C TRP A 70 1.97 5.12 6.27
N GLY A 71 2.54 6.23 6.78
CA GLY A 71 1.93 7.17 7.71
C GLY A 71 2.40 7.03 9.16
N ASP A 72 2.97 5.89 9.53
CA ASP A 72 3.57 5.62 10.83
C ASP A 72 4.51 4.40 10.74
N GLU A 73 5.07 3.97 11.88
CA GLU A 73 6.02 2.85 11.92
C GLU A 73 5.37 1.46 11.99
N SER A 74 4.05 1.34 11.96
CA SER A 74 3.35 0.05 12.04
C SER A 74 3.68 -0.90 10.88
N TRP A 75 4.19 -0.38 9.76
CA TRP A 75 4.69 -1.19 8.66
C TRP A 75 5.80 -2.16 9.06
N LYS A 76 6.61 -1.82 10.08
CA LYS A 76 7.67 -2.69 10.58
C LYS A 76 7.12 -4.00 11.12
N GLN A 77 5.99 -3.95 11.85
CA GLN A 77 5.32 -5.14 12.39
C GLN A 77 4.68 -6.01 11.31
N VAL A 78 4.31 -5.41 10.17
CA VAL A 78 3.76 -6.13 9.02
C VAL A 78 4.89 -6.73 8.17
N ALA A 79 5.97 -5.97 7.99
CA ALA A 79 7.09 -6.36 7.15
C ALA A 79 7.98 -7.44 7.78
N TYR A 80 7.98 -7.54 9.10
CA TYR A 80 8.81 -8.46 9.85
C TYR A 80 7.99 -9.19 10.92
N ALA A 81 8.23 -10.49 11.07
CA ALA A 81 7.67 -11.30 12.15
C ALA A 81 8.78 -12.09 12.83
N GLU A 82 8.58 -12.44 14.08
CA GLU A 82 9.46 -13.34 14.77
C GLU A 82 9.48 -14.73 14.11
N SER A 83 10.66 -15.27 13.89
CA SER A 83 10.82 -16.61 13.34
C SER A 83 10.23 -17.65 14.32
N ARG A 84 9.35 -18.50 13.82
CA ARG A 84 8.86 -19.66 14.60
C ARG A 84 9.93 -20.74 14.83
N GLN A 85 11.05 -20.63 14.13
CA GLN A 85 12.20 -21.55 14.24
C GLN A 85 13.38 -20.95 15.03
N ALA A 86 13.19 -19.75 15.60
CA ALA A 86 14.22 -19.11 16.39
C ALA A 86 14.62 -20.02 17.57
N ASN A 87 15.91 -20.24 17.75
CA ASN A 87 16.46 -20.85 18.93
C ASN A 87 16.06 -20.02 20.15
N PHE A 88 15.80 -20.68 21.29
CA PHE A 88 15.29 -20.07 22.55
C PHE A 88 16.09 -18.88 23.08
N PHE A 89 17.21 -18.53 22.44
CA PHE A 89 18.17 -17.53 22.94
C PHE A 89 18.21 -16.22 22.14
N GLU A 90 17.75 -16.20 20.86
CA GLU A 90 17.69 -14.96 20.07
C GLU A 90 16.50 -15.00 19.10
N PRO A 91 15.48 -14.12 19.28
CA PRO A 91 14.39 -14.00 18.32
C PRO A 91 14.92 -13.41 17.01
N GLU A 92 14.92 -14.19 15.94
CA GLU A 92 15.28 -13.71 14.61
C GLU A 92 14.03 -13.14 13.92
N MET A 93 14.12 -11.87 13.49
CA MET A 93 13.06 -11.21 12.71
C MET A 93 13.15 -11.65 11.25
N VAL A 94 12.08 -12.25 10.74
CA VAL A 94 11.99 -12.74 9.37
C VAL A 94 11.13 -11.80 8.54
N LYS A 95 11.69 -11.34 7.42
CA LYS A 95 10.97 -10.55 6.42
C LYS A 95 9.78 -11.34 5.87
N GLN A 96 8.61 -10.71 5.90
CA GLN A 96 7.36 -11.26 5.36
C GLN A 96 7.28 -11.09 3.83
N ASP A 97 6.36 -11.82 3.20
CA ASP A 97 6.15 -11.69 1.77
C ASP A 97 5.41 -10.39 1.40
N ASN A 98 5.48 -10.02 0.13
CA ASN A 98 4.85 -8.80 -0.37
C ASN A 98 3.33 -8.84 -0.23
N GLN A 99 2.71 -10.01 -0.28
CA GLN A 99 1.25 -10.14 -0.20
C GLN A 99 0.73 -9.72 1.17
N GLN A 100 1.45 -10.04 2.23
CA GLN A 100 1.08 -9.61 3.59
C GLN A 100 1.13 -8.09 3.72
N ILE A 101 2.17 -7.45 3.17
CA ILE A 101 2.32 -5.99 3.19
C ILE A 101 1.19 -5.32 2.39
N VAL A 102 0.90 -5.85 1.21
CA VAL A 102 -0.16 -5.35 0.32
C VAL A 102 -1.54 -5.49 0.97
N THR A 103 -1.80 -6.63 1.61
CA THR A 103 -3.05 -6.88 2.34
C THR A 103 -3.20 -5.92 3.52
N ALA A 104 -2.15 -5.72 4.31
CA ALA A 104 -2.17 -4.79 5.42
C ALA A 104 -2.36 -3.33 4.95
N PHE A 105 -1.73 -2.95 3.84
CA PHE A 105 -1.92 -1.62 3.26
C PHE A 105 -3.35 -1.40 2.76
N ARG A 106 -3.97 -2.43 2.15
CA ARG A 106 -5.38 -2.43 1.77
C ARG A 106 -6.28 -2.16 2.98
N GLU A 107 -6.05 -2.88 4.06
CA GLU A 107 -6.81 -2.69 5.30
C GLU A 107 -6.58 -1.30 5.90
N ARG A 108 -5.37 -0.76 5.79
CA ARG A 108 -5.05 0.59 6.24
C ARG A 108 -5.81 1.66 5.44
N LEU A 109 -5.92 1.51 4.12
CA LEU A 109 -6.74 2.40 3.28
C LEU A 109 -8.21 2.39 3.71
N LYS A 110 -8.75 1.23 4.12
CA LYS A 110 -10.11 1.12 4.65
C LYS A 110 -10.24 1.75 6.03
N LYS A 111 -9.43 1.27 6.99
CA LYS A 111 -9.64 1.56 8.42
C LYS A 111 -9.10 2.91 8.86
N VAL A 112 -8.02 3.38 8.24
CA VAL A 112 -7.33 4.62 8.64
C VAL A 112 -7.61 5.76 7.68
N ALA A 113 -7.48 5.54 6.35
CA ALA A 113 -7.80 6.58 5.39
C ALA A 113 -9.32 6.76 5.18
N GLY A 114 -10.14 5.77 5.52
CA GLY A 114 -11.60 5.88 5.51
C GLY A 114 -12.26 5.64 4.16
N PHE A 115 -11.64 4.82 3.30
CA PHE A 115 -12.30 4.34 2.10
C PHE A 115 -13.23 3.17 2.43
N ASP A 116 -14.50 3.26 2.07
CA ASP A 116 -15.47 2.20 2.32
C ASP A 116 -15.18 0.94 1.48
N HIS A 117 -14.63 1.13 0.28
CA HIS A 117 -14.36 0.07 -0.69
C HIS A 117 -12.92 0.18 -1.21
N VAL A 118 -12.16 -0.91 -1.09
CA VAL A 118 -10.83 -1.05 -1.69
C VAL A 118 -10.77 -2.40 -2.39
N ALA A 119 -10.72 -2.38 -3.70
CA ALA A 119 -10.67 -3.57 -4.53
C ALA A 119 -9.44 -4.44 -4.21
N GLU A 120 -9.50 -5.71 -4.60
CA GLU A 120 -8.32 -6.59 -4.50
C GLU A 120 -7.22 -6.08 -5.43
N PRO A 121 -6.02 -5.75 -4.91
CA PRO A 121 -4.97 -5.14 -5.71
C PRO A 121 -4.48 -6.05 -6.84
N LEU A 122 -4.22 -5.45 -8.01
CA LEU A 122 -3.69 -6.16 -9.16
C LEU A 122 -2.16 -6.12 -9.19
N PRO A 123 -1.46 -7.29 -9.11
CA PRO A 123 -0.01 -7.33 -9.25
C PRO A 123 0.42 -7.08 -10.70
N MET A 124 1.25 -6.10 -10.92
CA MET A 124 1.85 -5.78 -12.22
C MET A 124 3.27 -6.33 -12.27
N LYS A 125 3.51 -7.20 -13.26
CA LYS A 125 4.75 -7.96 -13.40
C LYS A 125 5.57 -7.44 -14.59
N ASN A 126 6.88 -7.49 -14.46
CA ASN A 126 7.80 -7.24 -15.55
C ASN A 126 7.97 -8.49 -16.46
N SER A 127 8.83 -8.38 -17.48
CA SER A 127 9.13 -9.47 -18.40
C SER A 127 9.71 -10.72 -17.73
N THR A 128 10.35 -10.58 -16.56
CA THR A 128 10.90 -11.69 -15.75
C THR A 128 9.89 -12.23 -14.73
N LYS A 129 8.61 -11.84 -14.84
CA LYS A 129 7.50 -12.21 -13.95
C LYS A 129 7.64 -11.72 -12.49
N ALA A 130 8.61 -10.85 -12.20
CA ALA A 130 8.72 -10.22 -10.89
C ALA A 130 7.67 -9.11 -10.74
N VAL A 131 7.00 -9.06 -9.59
CA VAL A 131 6.03 -8.00 -9.30
C VAL A 131 6.77 -6.69 -9.06
N VAL A 132 6.47 -5.67 -9.87
CA VAL A 132 7.07 -4.34 -9.79
C VAL A 132 6.26 -3.41 -8.90
N TYR A 133 4.94 -3.47 -9.07
CA TYR A 133 3.99 -2.68 -8.28
C TYR A 133 2.62 -3.38 -8.20
N TYR A 134 1.78 -2.90 -7.31
CA TYR A 134 0.37 -3.29 -7.26
C TYR A 134 -0.50 -2.09 -7.58
N LEU A 135 -1.53 -2.29 -8.40
CA LEU A 135 -2.56 -1.29 -8.64
C LEU A 135 -3.66 -1.41 -7.60
N PHE A 136 -3.92 -0.33 -6.88
CA PHE A 136 -5.02 -0.20 -5.94
C PHE A 136 -6.10 0.71 -6.51
N LEU A 137 -7.36 0.35 -6.30
CA LEU A 137 -8.48 1.28 -6.37
C LEU A 137 -9.13 1.37 -5.01
N ALA A 138 -9.32 2.61 -4.52
CA ALA A 138 -10.04 2.91 -3.30
C ALA A 138 -11.17 3.92 -3.59
N SER A 139 -12.38 3.64 -3.10
CA SER A 139 -13.59 4.42 -3.40
C SER A 139 -14.55 4.45 -2.21
N GLN A 140 -15.44 5.42 -2.21
CA GLN A 140 -16.59 5.47 -1.31
C GLN A 140 -17.82 4.75 -1.91
N LYS A 141 -17.68 4.12 -3.07
CA LYS A 141 -18.79 3.51 -3.81
C LYS A 141 -18.50 2.06 -4.19
N SER A 142 -19.40 1.17 -3.78
CA SER A 142 -19.31 -0.26 -4.12
C SER A 142 -19.34 -0.52 -5.62
N VAL A 143 -20.00 0.33 -6.40
CA VAL A 143 -20.03 0.19 -7.85
C VAL A 143 -18.64 0.37 -8.48
N ALA A 144 -17.81 1.25 -7.93
CA ALA A 144 -16.44 1.45 -8.42
C ALA A 144 -15.59 0.19 -8.15
N GLU A 145 -15.72 -0.41 -6.96
CA GLU A 145 -15.06 -1.68 -6.62
C GLU A 145 -15.45 -2.79 -7.59
N LYS A 146 -16.75 -2.97 -7.86
CA LYS A 146 -17.23 -3.99 -8.82
C LYS A 146 -16.69 -3.80 -10.23
N ILE A 147 -16.73 -2.57 -10.74
CA ILE A 147 -16.21 -2.25 -12.08
C ILE A 147 -14.72 -2.59 -12.17
N ILE A 148 -13.93 -2.23 -11.17
CA ILE A 148 -12.50 -2.48 -11.19
C ILE A 148 -12.18 -3.97 -11.00
N ASP A 149 -12.93 -4.69 -10.20
CA ASP A 149 -12.76 -6.14 -10.04
C ASP A 149 -13.05 -6.87 -11.36
N ASP A 150 -14.07 -6.45 -12.12
CA ASP A 150 -14.36 -6.96 -13.46
C ASP A 150 -13.21 -6.68 -14.45
N ILE A 151 -12.59 -5.50 -14.35
CA ILE A 151 -11.42 -5.14 -15.16
C ILE A 151 -10.22 -5.96 -14.73
N PHE A 152 -9.88 -5.97 -13.45
CA PHE A 152 -8.69 -6.64 -12.91
C PHE A 152 -8.73 -8.15 -13.12
N SER A 153 -9.91 -8.77 -13.09
CA SER A 153 -10.06 -10.21 -13.33
C SER A 153 -9.58 -10.67 -14.70
N LYS A 154 -9.57 -9.76 -15.70
CA LYS A 154 -9.06 -10.04 -17.06
C LYS A 154 -7.53 -10.03 -17.15
N TYR A 155 -6.84 -9.51 -16.12
CA TYR A 155 -5.38 -9.34 -16.09
C TYR A 155 -4.69 -10.12 -14.97
N ARG A 156 -5.43 -10.87 -14.16
CA ARG A 156 -4.92 -11.77 -13.11
C ARG A 156 -4.38 -13.09 -13.61
#